data_e75c123897141db8963f2056596556cc
#
_entry.id   e75c123897141db8963f2056596556cc
#
_cell.length_a   1.000
_cell.length_b   1.000
_cell.length_c   1.000
_cell.angle_alpha   90.00
_cell.angle_beta   90.00
_cell.angle_gamma   90.00
#
_symmetry.space_group_name_H-M   'P 1'
#
loop_
_entity.id
_entity.type
_entity.pdbx_description
1 polymer ?
#
loop_
_entity_poly.entity_id
_entity_poly.type
_entity_poly.pdbx_seq_one_letter_code
_entity_poly.pdbx_strand_id
1 'polypeptide(L)'
;MGRDPKHDYKSRCIYHITICKAPECPDFCRILGSLEQPKIERSRIGQIIESQILNFPKLCSSLQPLQYVIMPDHIHFALYAREYLPRVLGSYIGMMKVKCGQLIRMEFPLLEHVFTPDFHDRYLRPYHRLSTIIEYIRQNPYRLLVRRFNPDYFNRINNIEIGGSLWQAYGNLQLLDNPFKAPVVIHRSDSELVKANKHRRWKHLTENGGVLVSPFISPEEKSVRRQCEQINGKIILVSNAPFGEREKPSAHDFELCAKGRLLIIAPMTPLPPGRSTFLYLNSFAESISIPH
;
A
#
# COMPACT_ATOMS: atom_id res chain seq x y z
N MET A 1 -15.03 3.88 -1.03
CA MET A 1 -15.06 3.55 -2.47
C MET A 1 -16.24 2.59 -2.66
N GLY A 2 -17.26 2.99 -3.41
CA GLY A 2 -18.43 2.15 -3.65
C GLY A 2 -18.11 0.96 -4.55
N ARG A 3 -18.97 -0.04 -4.54
CA ARG A 3 -18.93 -1.18 -5.48
C ARG A 3 -19.00 -0.67 -6.92
N ASP A 4 -18.31 -1.35 -7.82
CA ASP A 4 -18.39 -1.03 -9.25
C ASP A 4 -19.79 -1.39 -9.77
N PRO A 5 -20.64 -0.42 -10.15
CA PRO A 5 -22.01 -0.68 -10.61
C PRO A 5 -22.06 -1.45 -11.94
N LYS A 6 -20.95 -1.49 -12.67
CA LYS A 6 -20.85 -2.18 -13.96
C LYS A 6 -20.44 -3.65 -13.82
N HIS A 7 -20.04 -4.11 -12.62
CA HIS A 7 -19.62 -5.47 -12.39
C HIS A 7 -20.79 -6.34 -11.91
N ASP A 8 -20.98 -7.49 -12.55
CA ASP A 8 -21.94 -8.49 -12.08
C ASP A 8 -21.32 -9.33 -10.96
N TYR A 9 -21.71 -9.04 -9.73
CA TYR A 9 -21.25 -9.72 -8.52
C TYR A 9 -21.79 -11.16 -8.33
N LYS A 10 -22.44 -11.72 -9.33
CA LYS A 10 -22.76 -13.14 -9.43
C LYS A 10 -21.80 -13.89 -10.35
N SER A 11 -21.04 -13.16 -11.18
CA SER A 11 -20.20 -13.76 -12.21
C SER A 11 -19.04 -14.56 -11.63
N ARG A 12 -18.56 -15.55 -12.41
CA ARG A 12 -17.32 -16.28 -12.13
C ARG A 12 -16.16 -15.29 -12.06
N CYS A 13 -15.60 -15.13 -10.86
CA CYS A 13 -14.52 -14.17 -10.62
C CYS A 13 -13.78 -14.46 -9.32
N ILE A 14 -12.57 -13.91 -9.17
CA ILE A 14 -11.83 -13.88 -7.91
C ILE A 14 -12.00 -12.51 -7.29
N TYR A 15 -12.36 -12.47 -6.01
CA TYR A 15 -12.57 -11.26 -5.24
C TYR A 15 -11.58 -11.17 -4.10
N HIS A 16 -10.93 -10.03 -3.95
CA HIS A 16 -10.16 -9.70 -2.76
C HIS A 16 -11.08 -8.92 -1.80
N ILE A 17 -11.37 -9.51 -0.67
CA ILE A 17 -12.29 -8.98 0.34
C ILE A 17 -11.49 -8.46 1.54
N THR A 18 -11.91 -7.32 2.07
CA THR A 18 -11.41 -6.77 3.32
C THR A 18 -12.59 -6.43 4.22
N ILE A 19 -12.59 -6.95 5.44
CA ILE A 19 -13.62 -6.67 6.46
C ILE A 19 -12.93 -6.15 7.71
N CYS A 20 -13.31 -4.96 8.17
CA CYS A 20 -12.77 -4.36 9.39
C CYS A 20 -13.56 -4.82 10.62
N LYS A 21 -12.89 -4.89 11.77
CA LYS A 21 -13.54 -5.10 13.05
C LYS A 21 -14.34 -3.87 13.46
N ALA A 22 -15.39 -4.07 14.25
CA ALA A 22 -16.07 -2.97 14.93
C ALA A 22 -15.14 -2.33 15.99
N PRO A 23 -15.27 -1.03 16.27
CA PRO A 23 -14.38 -0.33 17.21
C PRO A 23 -14.32 -0.99 18.59
N GLU A 24 -15.47 -1.43 19.11
CA GLU A 24 -15.63 -2.09 20.42
C GLU A 24 -15.16 -3.54 20.44
N CYS A 25 -14.96 -4.18 19.28
CA CYS A 25 -14.54 -5.56 19.21
C CYS A 25 -13.06 -5.70 19.62
N PRO A 26 -12.70 -6.70 20.45
CA PRO A 26 -11.30 -7.03 20.72
C PRO A 26 -10.55 -7.42 19.46
N ASP A 27 -9.23 -7.33 19.51
CA ASP A 27 -8.38 -7.70 18.37
C ASP A 27 -8.56 -9.18 17.98
N PHE A 28 -8.63 -9.44 16.69
CA PHE A 28 -8.82 -10.79 16.15
C PHE A 28 -7.57 -11.67 16.32
N CYS A 29 -6.39 -11.05 16.41
CA CYS A 29 -5.12 -11.73 16.64
C CYS A 29 -4.07 -10.78 17.19
N ARG A 30 -2.95 -11.36 17.64
CA ARG A 30 -1.69 -10.65 17.88
C ARG A 30 -0.68 -11.05 16.82
N ILE A 31 0.10 -10.09 16.33
CA ILE A 31 1.24 -10.35 15.46
C ILE A 31 2.49 -10.21 16.32
N LEU A 32 3.20 -11.32 16.48
CA LEU A 32 4.38 -11.49 17.31
C LEU A 32 5.57 -11.95 16.44
N GLY A 33 6.74 -12.11 17.06
CA GLY A 33 7.93 -12.61 16.41
C GLY A 33 8.83 -11.51 15.82
N SER A 34 9.81 -11.93 15.02
CA SER A 34 10.75 -11.05 14.34
C SER A 34 10.27 -10.71 12.92
N LEU A 35 11.01 -9.82 12.25
CA LEU A 35 10.76 -9.50 10.84
C LEU A 35 10.96 -10.71 9.92
N GLU A 36 11.90 -11.61 10.27
CA GLU A 36 12.19 -12.82 9.49
C GLU A 36 11.14 -13.92 9.72
N GLN A 37 10.53 -13.93 10.92
CA GLN A 37 9.58 -14.96 11.32
C GLN A 37 8.36 -14.34 12.05
N PRO A 38 7.47 -13.66 11.32
CA PRO A 38 6.22 -13.15 11.90
C PRO A 38 5.32 -14.32 12.30
N LYS A 39 4.80 -14.28 13.54
CA LYS A 39 3.89 -15.28 14.09
C LYS A 39 2.53 -14.65 14.36
N ILE A 40 1.47 -15.29 13.88
CA ILE A 40 0.08 -14.89 14.15
C ILE A 40 -0.46 -15.75 15.29
N GLU A 41 -0.80 -15.11 16.40
CA GLU A 41 -1.51 -15.73 17.51
C GLU A 41 -2.97 -15.28 17.49
N ARG A 42 -3.87 -16.17 17.03
CA ARG A 42 -5.29 -15.85 16.90
C ARG A 42 -5.97 -15.83 18.25
N SER A 43 -6.76 -14.79 18.51
CA SER A 43 -7.71 -14.78 19.62
C SER A 43 -8.83 -15.81 19.39
N ARG A 44 -9.65 -16.08 20.40
CA ARG A 44 -10.83 -16.94 20.22
C ARG A 44 -11.77 -16.41 19.14
N ILE A 45 -11.97 -15.11 19.09
CA ILE A 45 -12.74 -14.43 18.04
C ILE A 45 -12.10 -14.70 16.66
N GLY A 46 -10.79 -14.56 16.54
CA GLY A 46 -10.07 -14.84 15.29
C GLY A 46 -10.19 -16.29 14.83
N GLN A 47 -10.19 -17.26 15.75
CA GLN A 47 -10.39 -18.68 15.43
C GLN A 47 -11.79 -18.95 14.88
N ILE A 48 -12.83 -18.33 15.48
CA ILE A 48 -14.20 -18.45 14.98
C ILE A 48 -14.31 -17.84 13.58
N ILE A 49 -13.73 -16.65 13.35
CA ILE A 49 -13.71 -16.00 12.04
C ILE A 49 -13.04 -16.90 11.01
N GLU A 50 -11.88 -17.48 11.32
CA GLU A 50 -11.16 -18.40 10.44
C GLU A 50 -12.02 -19.57 10.02
N SER A 51 -12.69 -20.20 11.00
CA SER A 51 -13.59 -21.33 10.72
C SER A 51 -14.71 -20.95 9.75
N GLN A 52 -15.24 -19.72 9.82
CA GLN A 52 -16.30 -19.26 8.94
C GLN A 52 -15.77 -18.87 7.53
N ILE A 53 -14.54 -18.36 7.41
CA ILE A 53 -13.90 -18.18 6.12
C ILE A 53 -13.73 -19.52 5.41
N LEU A 54 -13.25 -20.54 6.10
CA LEU A 54 -13.08 -21.91 5.56
C LEU A 54 -14.42 -22.60 5.25
N ASN A 55 -15.51 -22.15 5.84
CA ASN A 55 -16.85 -22.68 5.61
C ASN A 55 -17.59 -22.06 4.40
N PHE A 56 -17.01 -21.17 3.61
CA PHE A 56 -17.66 -20.65 2.40
C PHE A 56 -18.18 -21.75 1.46
N PRO A 57 -17.46 -22.86 1.22
CA PRO A 57 -17.97 -23.96 0.39
C PRO A 57 -19.24 -24.61 0.92
N LYS A 58 -19.50 -24.55 2.24
CA LYS A 58 -20.75 -25.02 2.84
C LYS A 58 -21.91 -24.02 2.66
N LEU A 59 -21.62 -22.72 2.50
CA LEU A 59 -22.63 -21.71 2.18
C LEU A 59 -22.99 -21.75 0.71
N CYS A 60 -22.02 -22.01 -0.16
CA CYS A 60 -22.17 -22.18 -1.59
C CYS A 60 -20.98 -22.99 -2.12
N SER A 61 -21.23 -24.15 -2.72
CA SER A 61 -20.18 -25.06 -3.25
C SER A 61 -19.29 -24.40 -4.32
N SER A 62 -19.80 -23.37 -5.00
CA SER A 62 -19.06 -22.61 -6.01
C SER A 62 -18.13 -21.55 -5.40
N LEU A 63 -18.16 -21.31 -4.08
CA LEU A 63 -17.29 -20.36 -3.41
C LEU A 63 -16.11 -21.06 -2.75
N GLN A 64 -14.89 -20.68 -3.14
CA GLN A 64 -13.66 -21.26 -2.61
C GLN A 64 -12.71 -20.18 -2.09
N PRO A 65 -12.38 -20.16 -0.80
CA PRO A 65 -11.31 -19.32 -0.27
C PRO A 65 -9.95 -19.83 -0.78
N LEU A 66 -9.18 -18.94 -1.44
CA LEU A 66 -7.86 -19.26 -2.00
C LEU A 66 -6.73 -18.91 -1.05
N GLN A 67 -6.88 -17.81 -0.36
CA GLN A 67 -5.90 -17.29 0.61
C GLN A 67 -6.63 -16.38 1.59
N TYR A 68 -6.18 -16.35 2.85
CA TYR A 68 -6.68 -15.41 3.86
C TYR A 68 -5.58 -15.04 4.85
N VAL A 69 -5.80 -13.94 5.55
CA VAL A 69 -5.04 -13.52 6.72
C VAL A 69 -5.97 -12.81 7.69
N ILE A 70 -5.82 -13.13 8.97
CA ILE A 70 -6.50 -12.46 10.07
C ILE A 70 -5.51 -11.51 10.71
N MET A 71 -5.79 -10.21 10.60
CA MET A 71 -5.02 -9.13 11.21
C MET A 71 -5.69 -8.70 12.51
N PRO A 72 -5.03 -7.92 13.38
CA PRO A 72 -5.64 -7.49 14.64
C PRO A 72 -6.98 -6.77 14.45
N ASP A 73 -7.08 -5.87 13.49
CA ASP A 73 -8.19 -4.95 13.26
C ASP A 73 -9.00 -5.21 11.99
N HIS A 74 -8.62 -6.18 11.18
CA HIS A 74 -9.31 -6.53 9.93
C HIS A 74 -8.94 -7.93 9.45
N ILE A 75 -9.67 -8.40 8.44
CA ILE A 75 -9.36 -9.64 7.73
C ILE A 75 -9.23 -9.36 6.24
N HIS A 76 -8.29 -10.04 5.58
CA HIS A 76 -8.20 -10.12 4.12
C HIS A 76 -8.39 -11.55 3.66
N PHE A 77 -9.14 -11.75 2.60
CA PHE A 77 -9.18 -13.04 1.93
C PHE A 77 -9.45 -12.90 0.44
N ALA A 78 -8.88 -13.83 -0.34
CA ALA A 78 -9.18 -14.01 -1.75
C ALA A 78 -10.24 -15.11 -1.86
N LEU A 79 -11.41 -14.79 -2.41
CA LEU A 79 -12.53 -15.69 -2.57
C LEU A 79 -12.80 -15.89 -4.07
N TYR A 80 -12.79 -17.15 -4.53
CA TYR A 80 -13.08 -17.50 -5.90
C TYR A 80 -14.52 -18.00 -6.06
N ALA A 81 -15.31 -17.30 -6.86
CA ALA A 81 -16.56 -17.78 -7.40
C ALA A 81 -16.25 -18.59 -8.66
N ARG A 82 -16.29 -19.93 -8.56
CA ARG A 82 -15.92 -20.83 -9.67
C ARG A 82 -16.95 -20.87 -10.79
N GLU A 83 -18.19 -20.53 -10.47
CA GLU A 83 -19.35 -20.54 -11.35
C GLU A 83 -20.22 -19.32 -11.10
N TYR A 84 -21.27 -19.13 -11.89
CA TYR A 84 -22.27 -18.11 -11.66
C TYR A 84 -23.03 -18.39 -10.35
N LEU A 85 -23.04 -17.41 -9.45
CA LEU A 85 -23.59 -17.55 -8.12
C LEU A 85 -25.12 -17.40 -8.11
N PRO A 86 -25.85 -18.20 -7.34
CA PRO A 86 -27.30 -18.03 -7.15
C PRO A 86 -27.68 -16.66 -6.58
N ARG A 87 -26.84 -16.10 -5.68
CA ARG A 87 -27.01 -14.79 -5.05
C ARG A 87 -25.78 -13.93 -5.29
N VAL A 88 -25.92 -12.60 -5.17
CA VAL A 88 -24.78 -11.67 -5.24
C VAL A 88 -23.77 -11.97 -4.13
N LEU A 89 -22.49 -11.81 -4.43
CA LEU A 89 -21.38 -12.06 -3.48
C LEU A 89 -21.63 -11.46 -2.09
N GLY A 90 -22.14 -10.23 -2.05
CA GLY A 90 -22.40 -9.52 -0.79
C GLY A 90 -23.36 -10.26 0.14
N SER A 91 -24.30 -11.04 -0.39
CA SER A 91 -25.19 -11.86 0.44
C SER A 91 -24.43 -12.94 1.19
N TYR A 92 -23.47 -13.60 0.57
CA TYR A 92 -22.64 -14.64 1.22
C TYR A 92 -21.70 -14.05 2.25
N ILE A 93 -21.12 -12.87 1.98
CA ILE A 93 -20.31 -12.13 2.96
C ILE A 93 -21.18 -11.74 4.18
N GLY A 94 -22.39 -11.24 3.94
CA GLY A 94 -23.35 -10.95 5.00
C GLY A 94 -23.69 -12.18 5.85
N MET A 95 -23.99 -13.32 5.21
CA MET A 95 -24.26 -14.59 5.90
C MET A 95 -23.08 -15.04 6.78
N MET A 96 -21.85 -14.95 6.28
CA MET A 96 -20.63 -15.25 7.02
C MET A 96 -20.49 -14.32 8.23
N LYS A 97 -20.66 -13.00 8.07
CA LYS A 97 -20.60 -12.02 9.17
C LYS A 97 -21.65 -12.30 10.24
N VAL A 98 -22.90 -12.58 9.85
CA VAL A 98 -24.00 -12.92 10.76
C VAL A 98 -23.66 -14.19 11.55
N LYS A 99 -23.16 -15.22 10.87
CA LYS A 99 -22.79 -16.48 11.53
C LYS A 99 -21.62 -16.30 12.51
N CYS A 100 -20.59 -15.53 12.14
CA CYS A 100 -19.52 -15.13 13.07
C CYS A 100 -20.09 -14.43 14.30
N GLY A 101 -20.94 -13.43 14.10
CA GLY A 101 -21.54 -12.67 15.20
C GLY A 101 -22.37 -13.55 16.13
N GLN A 102 -23.14 -14.51 15.60
CA GLN A 102 -23.89 -15.46 16.42
C GLN A 102 -22.97 -16.32 17.29
N LEU A 103 -21.95 -16.95 16.68
CA LEU A 103 -21.02 -17.83 17.39
C LEU A 103 -20.20 -17.08 18.43
N ILE A 104 -19.74 -15.87 18.08
CA ILE A 104 -18.93 -15.04 18.99
C ILE A 104 -19.77 -14.58 20.19
N ARG A 105 -21.02 -14.15 19.98
CA ARG A 105 -21.88 -13.73 21.10
C ARG A 105 -22.25 -14.87 22.04
N MET A 106 -22.20 -16.11 21.63
CA MET A 106 -22.35 -17.25 22.56
C MET A 106 -21.22 -17.30 23.61
N GLU A 107 -20.03 -16.85 23.28
CA GLU A 107 -18.87 -16.81 24.18
C GLU A 107 -18.62 -15.40 24.78
N PHE A 108 -19.04 -14.36 24.06
CA PHE A 108 -18.88 -12.94 24.43
C PHE A 108 -20.24 -12.21 24.37
N PRO A 109 -21.17 -12.46 25.33
CA PRO A 109 -22.54 -11.97 25.24
C PRO A 109 -22.69 -10.44 25.20
N LEU A 110 -21.72 -9.70 25.75
CA LEU A 110 -21.72 -8.23 25.79
C LEU A 110 -21.20 -7.58 24.49
N LEU A 111 -20.67 -8.38 23.57
CA LEU A 111 -20.16 -7.86 22.31
C LEU A 111 -21.29 -7.69 21.30
N GLU A 112 -21.70 -6.45 21.05
CA GLU A 112 -22.79 -6.14 20.12
C GLU A 112 -22.38 -6.36 18.67
N HIS A 113 -21.24 -5.79 18.27
CA HIS A 113 -20.77 -5.85 16.89
C HIS A 113 -19.34 -6.41 16.78
N VAL A 114 -19.14 -7.36 15.88
CA VAL A 114 -17.82 -7.95 15.57
C VAL A 114 -17.14 -7.20 14.44
N PHE A 115 -17.91 -6.83 13.43
CA PHE A 115 -17.44 -6.18 12.22
C PHE A 115 -18.14 -4.85 11.99
N THR A 116 -17.47 -3.93 11.29
CA THR A 116 -18.14 -2.75 10.73
C THR A 116 -19.28 -3.17 9.78
N PRO A 117 -20.31 -2.35 9.56
CA PRO A 117 -21.45 -2.71 8.69
C PRO A 117 -21.00 -3.12 7.29
N ASP A 118 -20.08 -2.37 6.71
CA ASP A 118 -19.62 -2.57 5.33
C ASP A 118 -18.42 -3.51 5.22
N PHE A 119 -18.02 -3.78 3.97
CA PHE A 119 -16.78 -4.43 3.60
C PHE A 119 -16.28 -3.85 2.27
N HIS A 120 -14.98 -4.00 2.03
CA HIS A 120 -14.36 -3.60 0.77
C HIS A 120 -14.11 -4.82 -0.08
N ASP A 121 -14.42 -4.72 -1.37
CA ASP A 121 -14.13 -5.75 -2.35
C ASP A 121 -13.43 -5.16 -3.58
N ARG A 122 -12.59 -5.98 -4.17
CA ARG A 122 -11.99 -5.75 -5.49
C ARG A 122 -12.07 -7.04 -6.27
N TYR A 123 -12.67 -7.02 -7.45
CA TYR A 123 -12.64 -8.17 -8.34
C TYR A 123 -11.36 -8.18 -9.18
N LEU A 124 -10.87 -9.38 -9.49
CA LEU A 124 -9.66 -9.61 -10.27
C LEU A 124 -9.97 -9.41 -11.75
N ARG A 125 -9.44 -8.34 -12.33
CA ARG A 125 -9.55 -8.09 -13.79
C ARG A 125 -8.54 -8.98 -14.55
N PRO A 126 -8.73 -9.26 -15.86
CA PRO A 126 -7.88 -10.17 -16.65
C PRO A 126 -6.37 -9.83 -16.61
N TYR A 127 -6.03 -8.56 -16.46
CA TYR A 127 -4.63 -8.09 -16.39
C TYR A 127 -4.00 -8.15 -14.99
N HIS A 128 -4.77 -8.46 -13.96
CA HIS A 128 -4.24 -8.65 -12.61
C HIS A 128 -3.72 -10.07 -12.42
N ARG A 129 -2.58 -10.20 -11.76
CA ARG A 129 -2.04 -11.52 -11.41
C ARG A 129 -2.57 -11.95 -10.04
N LEU A 130 -3.18 -13.12 -9.99
CA LEU A 130 -3.63 -13.74 -8.73
C LEU A 130 -2.49 -13.84 -7.71
N SER A 131 -1.28 -14.19 -8.17
CA SER A 131 -0.07 -14.26 -7.33
C SER A 131 0.20 -12.97 -6.56
N THR A 132 -0.04 -11.81 -7.17
CA THR A 132 0.14 -10.50 -6.51
C THR A 132 -0.82 -10.32 -5.33
N ILE A 133 -2.08 -10.74 -5.47
CA ILE A 133 -3.07 -10.66 -4.39
C ILE A 133 -2.74 -11.65 -3.28
N ILE A 134 -2.38 -12.89 -3.63
CA ILE A 134 -1.98 -13.91 -2.64
C ILE A 134 -0.78 -13.44 -1.85
N GLU A 135 0.24 -12.92 -2.52
CA GLU A 135 1.45 -12.43 -1.88
C GLU A 135 1.14 -11.21 -0.98
N TYR A 136 0.34 -10.26 -1.46
CA TYR A 136 -0.12 -9.15 -0.64
C TYR A 136 -0.80 -9.62 0.66
N ILE A 137 -1.70 -10.62 0.57
CA ILE A 137 -2.40 -11.17 1.74
C ILE A 137 -1.40 -11.82 2.69
N ARG A 138 -0.44 -12.60 2.19
CA ARG A 138 0.58 -13.29 2.99
C ARG A 138 1.51 -12.33 3.72
N GLN A 139 1.89 -11.23 3.06
CA GLN A 139 2.83 -10.26 3.61
C GLN A 139 2.24 -9.31 4.67
N ASN A 140 0.92 -9.28 4.86
CA ASN A 140 0.31 -8.33 5.80
C ASN A 140 0.88 -8.40 7.24
N PRO A 141 1.14 -9.58 7.85
CA PRO A 141 1.73 -9.67 9.17
C PRO A 141 3.14 -9.08 9.22
N TYR A 142 4.00 -9.42 8.26
CA TYR A 142 5.33 -8.84 8.09
C TYR A 142 5.26 -7.32 7.96
N ARG A 143 4.40 -6.81 7.07
CA ARG A 143 4.23 -5.36 6.85
C ARG A 143 3.76 -4.61 8.10
N LEU A 144 2.97 -5.25 8.96
CA LEU A 144 2.59 -4.68 10.25
C LEU A 144 3.79 -4.59 11.20
N LEU A 145 4.59 -5.66 11.32
CA LEU A 145 5.79 -5.67 12.15
C LEU A 145 6.80 -4.63 11.68
N VAL A 146 7.08 -4.57 10.37
CA VAL A 146 8.00 -3.57 9.80
C VAL A 146 7.62 -2.15 10.22
N ARG A 147 6.32 -1.80 10.15
CA ARG A 147 5.86 -0.47 10.58
C ARG A 147 6.00 -0.24 12.08
N ARG A 148 5.81 -1.28 12.90
CA ARG A 148 5.98 -1.19 14.35
C ARG A 148 7.44 -1.02 14.75
N PHE A 149 8.36 -1.69 14.06
CA PHE A 149 9.79 -1.61 14.33
C PHE A 149 10.43 -0.31 13.76
N ASN A 150 9.84 0.26 12.70
CA ASN A 150 10.39 1.43 12.02
C ASN A 150 9.29 2.51 11.85
N PRO A 151 8.68 3.04 12.93
CA PRO A 151 7.56 3.98 12.83
C PRO A 151 7.97 5.24 12.06
N ASP A 152 9.18 5.75 12.25
CA ASP A 152 9.67 6.99 11.62
C ASP A 152 9.86 6.87 10.10
N TYR A 153 9.91 5.65 9.57
CA TYR A 153 10.05 5.42 8.12
C TYR A 153 8.70 5.33 7.40
N PHE A 154 7.59 5.43 8.13
CA PHE A 154 6.24 5.33 7.59
C PHE A 154 5.34 6.49 8.01
N ASN A 155 5.97 7.65 8.28
CA ASN A 155 5.21 8.86 8.57
C ASN A 155 4.29 9.22 7.41
N ARG A 156 3.05 9.57 7.72
CA ARG A 156 2.10 10.15 6.79
C ARG A 156 1.65 11.50 7.33
N ILE A 157 1.99 12.55 6.62
CA ILE A 157 1.63 13.93 6.95
C ILE A 157 0.78 14.46 5.80
N ASN A 158 -0.40 14.96 6.13
CA ASN A 158 -1.32 15.48 5.12
C ASN A 158 -1.09 16.97 4.83
N ASN A 159 -0.28 17.66 5.63
CA ASN A 159 -0.06 19.09 5.50
C ASN A 159 1.33 19.43 6.05
N ILE A 160 2.32 19.54 5.18
CA ILE A 160 3.71 19.88 5.51
C ILE A 160 4.19 20.99 4.57
N GLU A 161 4.84 21.99 5.10
CA GLU A 161 5.45 23.04 4.30
C GLU A 161 6.82 22.59 3.80
N ILE A 162 7.01 22.60 2.48
CA ILE A 162 8.28 22.25 1.83
C ILE A 162 8.50 23.25 0.69
N GLY A 163 9.64 23.95 0.69
CA GLY A 163 9.96 24.92 -0.36
C GLY A 163 8.94 26.05 -0.49
N GLY A 164 8.36 26.51 0.61
CA GLY A 164 7.37 27.60 0.63
C GLY A 164 5.96 27.19 0.14
N SER A 165 5.67 25.91 -0.01
CA SER A 165 4.36 25.39 -0.42
C SER A 165 3.92 24.24 0.45
N LEU A 166 2.59 24.01 0.53
CA LEU A 166 2.01 22.91 1.30
C LEU A 166 1.93 21.63 0.47
N TRP A 167 2.41 20.54 1.06
CA TRP A 167 2.48 19.22 0.46
C TRP A 167 1.95 18.16 1.41
N GLN A 168 1.67 16.98 0.86
CA GLN A 168 1.52 15.75 1.60
C GLN A 168 2.84 14.98 1.57
N ALA A 169 3.15 14.25 2.63
CA ALA A 169 4.36 13.43 2.68
C ALA A 169 4.07 12.03 3.21
N TYR A 170 4.78 11.03 2.71
CA TYR A 170 4.76 9.66 3.19
C TYR A 170 6.15 9.05 3.14
N GLY A 171 6.64 8.53 4.27
CA GLY A 171 7.93 7.83 4.34
C GLY A 171 8.88 8.44 5.36
N ASN A 172 10.18 8.36 5.07
CA ASN A 172 11.24 8.86 5.94
C ASN A 172 11.44 10.37 5.74
N LEU A 173 10.87 11.17 6.63
CA LEU A 173 10.99 12.65 6.58
C LEU A 173 12.42 13.15 6.76
N GLN A 174 13.29 12.41 7.46
CA GLN A 174 14.69 12.81 7.68
C GLN A 174 15.48 12.98 6.37
N LEU A 175 14.97 12.44 5.24
CA LEU A 175 15.59 12.64 3.93
C LEU A 175 15.53 14.10 3.46
N LEU A 176 14.57 14.88 3.96
CA LEU A 176 14.51 16.34 3.68
C LEU A 176 15.68 17.09 4.28
N ASP A 177 16.18 16.64 5.43
CA ASP A 177 17.27 17.30 6.17
C ASP A 177 18.65 16.90 5.67
N ASN A 178 18.72 15.95 4.72
CA ASN A 178 20.01 15.56 4.16
C ASN A 178 20.63 16.73 3.36
N PRO A 179 21.85 17.20 3.72
CA PRO A 179 22.48 18.33 3.04
C PRO A 179 22.93 18.00 1.60
N PHE A 180 23.08 16.71 1.29
CA PHE A 180 23.55 16.25 -0.01
C PHE A 180 22.37 15.69 -0.82
N LYS A 181 21.61 16.61 -1.44
CA LYS A 181 20.50 16.29 -2.34
C LYS A 181 20.85 16.69 -3.77
N ALA A 182 20.41 15.92 -4.75
CA ALA A 182 20.52 16.31 -6.16
C ALA A 182 19.23 16.02 -6.92
N PRO A 183 18.75 16.96 -7.76
CA PRO A 183 17.63 16.73 -8.64
C PRO A 183 18.03 15.78 -9.77
N VAL A 184 17.13 14.86 -10.12
CA VAL A 184 17.30 14.05 -11.33
C VAL A 184 16.40 14.62 -12.42
N VAL A 185 16.99 15.43 -13.28
CA VAL A 185 16.34 16.08 -14.43
C VAL A 185 17.17 15.86 -15.68
N ILE A 186 16.56 15.25 -16.70
CA ILE A 186 17.20 14.99 -18.01
C ILE A 186 16.39 15.71 -19.08
N HIS A 187 17.02 16.66 -19.76
CA HIS A 187 16.40 17.38 -20.85
C HIS A 187 16.60 16.64 -22.18
N ARG A 188 15.64 16.75 -23.09
CA ARG A 188 15.75 16.18 -24.43
C ARG A 188 16.90 16.78 -25.23
N SER A 189 17.31 18.01 -24.90
CA SER A 189 18.43 18.73 -25.52
C SER A 189 19.79 18.34 -24.93
N ASP A 190 19.84 17.56 -23.85
CA ASP A 190 21.12 17.14 -23.26
C ASP A 190 21.88 16.23 -24.24
N SER A 191 23.15 16.59 -24.53
CA SER A 191 24.01 15.70 -25.29
C SER A 191 24.35 14.44 -24.50
N GLU A 192 24.77 13.38 -25.18
CA GLU A 192 25.18 12.13 -24.54
C GLU A 192 26.30 12.33 -23.49
N LEU A 193 27.22 13.26 -23.75
CA LEU A 193 28.28 13.62 -22.81
C LEU A 193 27.70 14.27 -21.54
N VAL A 194 26.74 15.18 -21.71
CA VAL A 194 26.06 15.82 -20.57
C VAL A 194 25.31 14.79 -19.75
N LYS A 195 24.56 13.90 -20.39
CA LYS A 195 23.84 12.81 -19.73
C LYS A 195 24.81 11.90 -18.96
N ALA A 196 25.91 11.47 -19.59
CA ALA A 196 26.91 10.62 -18.93
C ALA A 196 27.54 11.30 -17.71
N ASN A 197 27.79 12.60 -17.77
CA ASN A 197 28.31 13.37 -16.65
C ASN A 197 27.29 13.46 -15.50
N LYS A 198 26.00 13.71 -15.82
CA LYS A 198 24.90 13.69 -14.85
C LYS A 198 24.81 12.33 -14.17
N HIS A 199 24.80 11.24 -14.91
CA HIS A 199 24.75 9.87 -14.37
C HIS A 199 25.92 9.56 -13.43
N ARG A 200 27.16 9.93 -13.78
CA ARG A 200 28.32 9.78 -12.89
C ARG A 200 28.15 10.55 -11.59
N ARG A 201 27.66 11.80 -11.67
CA ARG A 201 27.43 12.65 -10.50
C ARG A 201 26.36 12.04 -9.59
N TRP A 202 25.23 11.59 -10.13
CA TRP A 202 24.17 10.97 -9.33
C TRP A 202 24.62 9.66 -8.68
N LYS A 203 25.36 8.83 -9.43
CA LYS A 203 25.94 7.59 -8.88
C LYS A 203 26.88 7.91 -7.72
N HIS A 204 27.82 8.82 -7.91
CA HIS A 204 28.78 9.23 -6.88
C HIS A 204 28.06 9.78 -5.64
N LEU A 205 27.07 10.66 -5.83
CA LEU A 205 26.26 11.19 -4.72
C LEU A 205 25.57 10.07 -3.94
N THR A 206 24.94 9.14 -4.65
CA THR A 206 24.24 8.01 -4.07
C THR A 206 25.18 7.10 -3.25
N GLU A 207 26.35 6.78 -3.80
CA GLU A 207 27.37 5.97 -3.14
C GLU A 207 27.90 6.61 -1.84
N ASN A 208 27.85 7.94 -1.76
CA ASN A 208 28.24 8.72 -0.59
C ASN A 208 27.08 9.12 0.33
N GLY A 209 25.94 8.42 0.22
CA GLY A 209 24.80 8.57 1.13
C GLY A 209 23.90 9.78 0.87
N GLY A 210 24.10 10.46 -0.27
CA GLY A 210 23.22 11.55 -0.71
C GLY A 210 21.85 11.04 -1.18
N VAL A 211 20.95 11.98 -1.47
CA VAL A 211 19.55 11.71 -1.81
C VAL A 211 19.25 12.23 -3.21
N LEU A 212 18.66 11.38 -4.04
CA LEU A 212 18.13 11.79 -5.35
C LEU A 212 16.69 12.26 -5.24
N VAL A 213 16.38 13.40 -5.83
CA VAL A 213 15.07 14.04 -5.78
C VAL A 213 14.52 14.16 -7.20
N SER A 214 13.36 13.57 -7.48
CA SER A 214 12.74 13.69 -8.81
C SER A 214 11.30 13.16 -8.82
N PRO A 215 10.47 13.59 -9.77
CA PRO A 215 9.26 12.89 -10.14
C PRO A 215 9.52 11.60 -10.97
N PHE A 216 10.73 11.37 -11.47
CA PHE A 216 11.14 10.21 -12.28
C PHE A 216 10.15 9.88 -13.40
N ILE A 217 9.85 10.84 -14.26
CA ILE A 217 8.80 10.74 -15.29
C ILE A 217 9.30 10.02 -16.53
N SER A 218 10.47 10.46 -17.06
CA SER A 218 11.04 9.91 -18.28
C SER A 218 11.59 8.49 -18.10
N PRO A 219 11.69 7.68 -19.17
CA PRO A 219 12.34 6.36 -19.10
C PRO A 219 13.78 6.42 -18.58
N GLU A 220 14.52 7.47 -18.96
CA GLU A 220 15.90 7.69 -18.52
C GLU A 220 15.96 7.99 -17.00
N GLU A 221 15.13 8.90 -16.51
CA GLU A 221 15.04 9.20 -15.07
C GLU A 221 14.62 7.97 -14.26
N LYS A 222 13.67 7.17 -14.75
CA LYS A 222 13.29 5.89 -14.14
C LYS A 222 14.47 4.89 -14.13
N SER A 223 15.35 4.95 -15.11
CA SER A 223 16.59 4.15 -15.13
C SER A 223 17.54 4.60 -14.02
N VAL A 224 17.72 5.91 -13.83
CA VAL A 224 18.51 6.48 -12.73
C VAL A 224 17.94 6.03 -11.37
N ARG A 225 16.61 6.09 -11.20
CA ARG A 225 15.95 5.58 -9.99
C ARG A 225 16.33 4.13 -9.72
N ARG A 226 16.18 3.24 -10.71
CA ARG A 226 16.53 1.81 -10.56
C ARG A 226 17.99 1.60 -10.19
N GLN A 227 18.92 2.33 -10.82
CA GLN A 227 20.35 2.25 -10.47
C GLN A 227 20.62 2.71 -9.04
N CYS A 228 19.99 3.82 -8.61
CA CYS A 228 20.07 4.28 -7.23
C CYS A 228 19.56 3.20 -6.24
N GLU A 229 18.43 2.58 -6.53
CA GLU A 229 17.85 1.53 -5.69
C GLU A 229 18.76 0.30 -5.58
N GLN A 230 19.41 -0.11 -6.67
CA GLN A 230 20.34 -1.26 -6.71
C GLN A 230 21.56 -1.07 -5.80
N ILE A 231 22.06 0.15 -5.67
CA ILE A 231 23.20 0.47 -4.80
C ILE A 231 22.75 1.00 -3.41
N ASN A 232 21.53 0.65 -3.01
CA ASN A 232 20.95 1.03 -1.72
C ASN A 232 20.81 2.54 -1.48
N GLY A 233 20.64 3.33 -2.55
CA GLY A 233 20.51 4.78 -2.47
C GLY A 233 19.18 5.24 -1.87
N LYS A 234 19.13 6.54 -1.54
CA LYS A 234 18.00 7.24 -0.92
C LYS A 234 17.29 8.12 -1.95
N ILE A 235 15.98 8.19 -1.87
CA ILE A 235 15.14 8.85 -2.88
C ILE A 235 14.07 9.70 -2.20
N ILE A 236 13.87 10.91 -2.72
CA ILE A 236 12.65 11.69 -2.54
C ILE A 236 11.90 11.67 -3.86
N LEU A 237 10.76 10.98 -3.88
CA LEU A 237 9.87 10.87 -5.02
C LEU A 237 8.83 12.00 -4.97
N VAL A 238 8.80 12.85 -5.99
CA VAL A 238 7.80 13.91 -6.12
C VAL A 238 6.64 13.40 -6.98
N SER A 239 5.48 13.18 -6.37
CA SER A 239 4.26 12.71 -7.04
C SER A 239 3.56 13.85 -7.78
N ASN A 240 2.86 13.52 -8.85
CA ASN A 240 2.01 14.47 -9.59
C ASN A 240 0.54 14.46 -9.14
N ALA A 241 0.20 13.59 -8.21
CA ALA A 241 -1.16 13.46 -7.69
C ALA A 241 -1.15 13.38 -6.16
N PRO A 242 -2.18 13.91 -5.48
CA PRO A 242 -2.33 13.79 -4.04
C PRO A 242 -2.53 12.33 -3.64
N PHE A 243 -2.23 12.03 -2.38
CA PHE A 243 -2.55 10.73 -1.82
C PHE A 243 -4.05 10.54 -1.68
N GLY A 244 -4.55 9.41 -2.12
CA GLY A 244 -5.89 8.96 -1.77
C GLY A 244 -6.04 8.76 -0.24
N GLU A 245 -7.26 8.83 0.27
CA GLU A 245 -7.56 8.74 1.71
C GLU A 245 -6.91 7.54 2.40
N ARG A 246 -6.86 6.40 1.73
CA ARG A 246 -6.29 5.13 2.22
C ARG A 246 -5.10 4.65 1.39
N GLU A 247 -4.47 5.55 0.66
CA GLU A 247 -3.33 5.19 -0.16
C GLU A 247 -2.16 4.72 0.71
N LYS A 248 -1.54 3.64 0.29
CA LYS A 248 -0.35 3.05 0.89
C LYS A 248 0.68 2.85 -0.21
N PRO A 249 1.98 2.90 0.09
CA PRO A 249 3.01 2.63 -0.88
C PRO A 249 2.80 1.27 -1.57
N SER A 250 3.20 1.19 -2.84
CA SER A 250 3.27 -0.09 -3.57
C SER A 250 4.13 -1.10 -2.80
N ALA A 251 4.09 -2.38 -3.18
CA ALA A 251 4.93 -3.38 -2.53
C ALA A 251 6.43 -3.01 -2.61
N HIS A 252 6.87 -2.50 -3.76
CA HIS A 252 8.24 -2.06 -3.97
C HIS A 252 8.60 -0.81 -3.13
N ASP A 253 7.76 0.22 -3.18
CA ASP A 253 7.99 1.44 -2.38
C ASP A 253 7.91 1.17 -0.87
N PHE A 254 7.08 0.21 -0.47
CA PHE A 254 7.03 -0.22 0.93
C PHE A 254 8.39 -0.75 1.42
N GLU A 255 9.07 -1.58 0.62
CA GLU A 255 10.40 -2.11 0.97
C GLU A 255 11.47 -1.01 1.05
N LEU A 256 11.36 0.02 0.20
CA LEU A 256 12.24 1.19 0.29
C LEU A 256 11.97 2.01 1.57
N CYS A 257 10.69 2.22 1.92
CA CYS A 257 10.33 2.85 3.20
C CYS A 257 10.83 2.01 4.39
N ALA A 258 10.65 0.69 4.36
CA ALA A 258 11.11 -0.21 5.43
C ALA A 258 12.60 -0.07 5.75
N LYS A 259 13.39 0.29 4.73
CA LYS A 259 14.83 0.55 4.82
C LYS A 259 15.17 2.02 5.08
N GLY A 260 14.19 2.89 5.31
CA GLY A 260 14.37 4.32 5.51
C GLY A 260 14.88 5.08 4.28
N ARG A 261 14.74 4.50 3.07
CA ARG A 261 15.34 5.01 1.83
C ARG A 261 14.40 5.78 0.92
N LEU A 262 13.12 5.91 1.29
CA LEU A 262 12.11 6.58 0.47
C LEU A 262 11.32 7.60 1.28
N LEU A 263 11.16 8.77 0.69
CA LEU A 263 10.14 9.75 1.02
C LEU A 263 9.34 10.04 -0.26
N ILE A 264 8.03 10.01 -0.18
CA ILE A 264 7.12 10.43 -1.24
C ILE A 264 6.50 11.76 -0.84
N ILE A 265 6.60 12.77 -1.70
CA ILE A 265 5.97 14.07 -1.54
C ILE A 265 4.89 14.19 -2.61
N ALA A 266 3.69 14.58 -2.23
CA ALA A 266 2.54 14.70 -3.12
C ALA A 266 1.86 16.07 -2.97
N PRO A 267 1.30 16.65 -4.03
CA PRO A 267 0.58 17.92 -3.96
C PRO A 267 -0.70 17.78 -3.15
N MET A 268 -1.22 18.88 -2.62
CA MET A 268 -2.48 18.91 -1.87
C MET A 268 -3.71 18.65 -2.76
N THR A 269 -3.62 19.06 -4.03
CA THR A 269 -4.68 18.90 -5.04
C THR A 269 -4.10 18.30 -6.32
N PRO A 270 -4.92 17.60 -7.12
CA PRO A 270 -4.47 17.08 -8.41
C PRO A 270 -3.89 18.19 -9.29
N LEU A 271 -2.70 17.97 -9.80
CA LEU A 271 -2.09 18.88 -10.77
C LEU A 271 -2.68 18.64 -12.16
N PRO A 272 -2.82 19.69 -13.00
CA PRO A 272 -3.33 19.53 -14.36
C PRO A 272 -2.43 18.60 -15.18
N PRO A 273 -2.97 17.78 -16.09
CA PRO A 273 -2.15 16.95 -16.95
C PRO A 273 -1.36 17.81 -17.95
N GLY A 274 -0.14 17.40 -18.25
CA GLY A 274 0.64 18.02 -19.32
C GLY A 274 2.07 18.41 -18.96
N ARG A 275 2.74 19.02 -19.94
CA ARG A 275 4.17 19.38 -19.85
C ARG A 275 4.46 20.41 -18.76
N SER A 276 3.56 21.35 -18.52
CA SER A 276 3.70 22.40 -17.49
C SER A 276 3.85 21.79 -16.10
N THR A 277 3.06 20.76 -15.78
CA THR A 277 3.16 20.04 -14.51
C THR A 277 4.52 19.36 -14.34
N PHE A 278 5.04 18.76 -15.38
CA PHE A 278 6.37 18.13 -15.32
C PHE A 278 7.49 19.15 -15.09
N LEU A 279 7.40 20.31 -15.74
CA LEU A 279 8.33 21.41 -15.51
C LEU A 279 8.24 21.92 -14.08
N TYR A 280 7.03 22.12 -13.57
CA TYR A 280 6.80 22.53 -12.19
C TYR A 280 7.39 21.53 -11.17
N LEU A 281 7.14 20.23 -11.34
CA LEU A 281 7.67 19.19 -10.45
C LEU A 281 9.19 19.09 -10.50
N ASN A 282 9.80 19.28 -11.68
CA ASN A 282 11.25 19.32 -11.82
C ASN A 282 11.84 20.56 -11.14
N SER A 283 11.26 21.75 -11.35
CA SER A 283 11.70 22.97 -10.65
C SER A 283 11.54 22.86 -9.13
N PHE A 284 10.48 22.23 -8.68
CA PHE A 284 10.31 21.94 -7.25
C PHE A 284 11.39 20.97 -6.74
N ALA A 285 11.70 19.91 -7.47
CA ALA A 285 12.77 18.98 -7.09
C ALA A 285 14.14 19.68 -7.06
N GLU A 286 14.39 20.61 -7.98
CA GLU A 286 15.58 21.46 -7.98
C GLU A 286 15.64 22.36 -6.76
N SER A 287 14.55 23.06 -6.42
CA SER A 287 14.51 24.00 -5.30
C SER A 287 14.79 23.34 -3.95
N ILE A 288 14.24 22.15 -3.69
CA ILE A 288 14.45 21.45 -2.42
C ILE A 288 15.78 20.68 -2.36
N SER A 289 16.52 20.63 -3.47
CA SER A 289 17.85 19.99 -3.55
C SER A 289 19.00 20.98 -3.28
N ILE A 290 18.73 22.26 -3.29
CA ILE A 290 19.75 23.30 -2.99
C ILE A 290 19.94 23.34 -1.47
N PRO A 291 21.17 23.25 -0.94
CA PRO A 291 21.42 23.48 0.47
C PRO A 291 21.03 24.93 0.83
N HIS A 292 20.25 25.10 1.86
CA HIS A 292 19.93 26.42 2.44
C HIS A 292 21.06 26.90 3.31
#